data_e1d4f9a744c461dee515a1df109762bf
#
_entry.id   e1d4f9a744c461dee515a1df109762bf
#
_cell.length_a   1.000
_cell.length_b   1.000
_cell.length_c   1.000
_cell.angle_alpha   90.00
_cell.angle_beta   90.00
_cell.angle_gamma   90.00
#
_symmetry.space_group_name_H-M   'P 1'
#
loop_
_entity.id
_entity.type
_entity.pdbx_description
1 polymer ?
#
loop_
_entity_poly.entity_id
_entity_poly.type
_entity_poly.pdbx_seq_one_letter_code
_entity_poly.pdbx_strand_id
1 'polypeptide(L)'
;MCVSEDAVRLRVFPFSLRDRAKEWLNSLPPGSITTWDELVQRFLSKFFPPAKTAKLRNEITSFTQYDQESLYEAWERFKEMLRKCPHHGIPIWLQVSTFYNGLVSNYRAMIDAAAGGCLMGKTPEEAHELLEVMAENNNQWHSERVIAKRPAAVNEIDSVNVLSAQVAALSRKMDSLSSKLESKPTA
;
A
#
# COMPACT_ATOMS: atom_id res chain seq x y z
N MET A 1 42.69 10.72 26.12
CA MET A 1 41.71 11.72 25.65
C MET A 1 40.47 10.96 25.19
N CYS A 2 39.38 11.06 25.92
CA CYS A 2 38.10 10.50 25.44
C CYS A 2 37.53 11.45 24.36
N VAL A 3 37.37 10.97 23.16
CA VAL A 3 36.66 11.69 22.10
C VAL A 3 35.17 11.70 22.47
N SER A 4 34.52 12.87 22.45
CA SER A 4 33.09 12.94 22.74
C SER A 4 32.29 12.18 21.68
N GLU A 5 31.18 11.58 22.07
CA GLU A 5 30.29 10.86 21.16
C GLU A 5 29.81 11.76 20.01
N ASP A 6 29.51 13.03 20.30
CA ASP A 6 29.17 14.04 19.31
C ASP A 6 30.27 14.25 18.26
N ALA A 7 31.53 14.31 18.69
CA ALA A 7 32.62 14.48 17.76
C ALA A 7 32.80 13.30 16.79
N VAL A 8 32.49 12.08 17.27
CA VAL A 8 32.50 10.87 16.41
C VAL A 8 31.32 10.95 15.41
N ARG A 9 30.13 11.21 15.89
CA ARG A 9 28.93 11.34 15.04
C ARG A 9 29.11 12.41 13.97
N LEU A 10 29.58 13.60 14.34
CA LEU A 10 29.81 14.70 13.39
C LEU A 10 30.87 14.36 12.33
N ARG A 11 31.86 13.56 12.66
CA ARG A 11 32.92 13.12 11.70
C ARG A 11 32.41 12.04 10.74
N VAL A 12 31.52 11.16 11.19
CA VAL A 12 31.05 10.04 10.38
C VAL A 12 29.85 10.44 9.51
N PHE A 13 29.04 11.38 9.96
CA PHE A 13 27.83 11.82 9.27
C PHE A 13 28.02 12.21 7.79
N PRO A 14 29.07 12.95 7.38
CA PRO A 14 29.29 13.30 5.96
C PRO A 14 29.37 12.10 5.01
N PHE A 15 29.81 10.94 5.50
CA PHE A 15 29.93 9.72 4.69
C PHE A 15 28.58 9.02 4.47
N SER A 16 27.58 9.31 5.29
CA SER A 16 26.21 8.80 5.12
C SER A 16 25.39 9.62 4.13
N LEU A 17 25.87 10.80 3.72
CA LEU A 17 25.15 11.72 2.86
C LEU A 17 25.50 11.52 1.38
N ARG A 18 24.49 11.74 0.52
CA ARG A 18 24.62 11.75 -0.95
C ARG A 18 23.97 13.01 -1.55
N ASP A 19 24.38 13.34 -2.75
CA ASP A 19 23.76 14.36 -3.59
C ASP A 19 23.52 15.68 -2.84
N ARG A 20 22.27 16.18 -2.91
CA ARG A 20 21.86 17.47 -2.29
C ARG A 20 22.15 17.57 -0.79
N ALA A 21 22.13 16.46 -0.06
CA ALA A 21 22.42 16.49 1.37
C ALA A 21 23.88 16.75 1.65
N LYS A 22 24.77 16.18 0.84
CA LYS A 22 26.21 16.42 0.91
C LYS A 22 26.57 17.84 0.45
N GLU A 23 25.97 18.32 -0.64
CA GLU A 23 26.13 19.69 -1.11
C GLU A 23 25.72 20.71 -0.04
N TRP A 24 24.55 20.48 0.60
CA TRP A 24 24.09 21.33 1.69
C TRP A 24 25.07 21.35 2.85
N LEU A 25 25.57 20.18 3.30
CA LEU A 25 26.55 20.14 4.40
C LEU A 25 27.80 20.93 4.06
N ASN A 26 28.32 20.77 2.84
CA ASN A 26 29.50 21.49 2.36
C ASN A 26 29.28 23.01 2.21
N SER A 27 28.03 23.45 2.06
CA SER A 27 27.69 24.87 1.97
C SER A 27 27.64 25.57 3.33
N LEU A 28 27.69 24.83 4.43
CA LEU A 28 27.69 25.41 5.77
C LEU A 28 29.06 26.03 6.10
N PRO A 29 29.09 27.18 6.78
CA PRO A 29 30.35 27.80 7.19
C PRO A 29 31.15 26.85 8.11
N PRO A 30 32.50 26.78 7.97
CA PRO A 30 33.33 25.99 8.86
C PRO A 30 33.10 26.37 10.32
N GLY A 31 32.94 25.38 11.20
CA GLY A 31 32.77 25.61 12.63
C GLY A 31 31.38 26.10 13.04
N SER A 32 30.41 26.22 12.10
CA SER A 32 29.04 26.67 12.38
C SER A 32 28.17 25.62 13.10
N ILE A 33 28.66 24.38 13.18
CA ILE A 33 28.00 23.26 13.88
C ILE A 33 29.02 22.66 14.83
N THR A 34 28.67 22.67 16.10
CA THR A 34 29.55 22.18 17.19
C THR A 34 29.00 20.98 17.90
N THR A 35 27.67 20.74 17.85
CA THR A 35 27.01 19.64 18.50
C THR A 35 26.21 18.80 17.48
N TRP A 36 25.94 17.54 17.84
CA TRP A 36 25.09 16.66 17.05
C TRP A 36 23.67 17.20 16.93
N ASP A 37 23.13 17.74 18.01
CA ASP A 37 21.75 18.27 18.04
C ASP A 37 21.58 19.49 17.10
N GLU A 38 22.57 20.39 17.04
CA GLU A 38 22.56 21.50 16.08
C GLU A 38 22.52 21.00 14.63
N LEU A 39 23.34 19.97 14.33
CA LEU A 39 23.36 19.36 13.00
C LEU A 39 21.99 18.80 12.64
N VAL A 40 21.41 18.00 13.54
CA VAL A 40 20.10 17.37 13.36
C VAL A 40 19.00 18.42 13.14
N GLN A 41 18.96 19.46 13.99
CA GLN A 41 17.98 20.53 13.85
C GLN A 41 18.09 21.26 12.50
N ARG A 42 19.29 21.63 12.07
CA ARG A 42 19.52 22.31 10.78
C ARG A 42 19.18 21.40 9.59
N PHE A 43 19.56 20.12 9.68
CA PHE A 43 19.25 19.14 8.64
C PHE A 43 17.75 18.93 8.50
N LEU A 44 17.06 18.72 9.61
CA LEU A 44 15.61 18.53 9.62
C LEU A 44 14.87 19.79 9.13
N SER A 45 15.28 20.98 9.56
CA SER A 45 14.68 22.23 9.08
C SER A 45 14.83 22.41 7.57
N LYS A 46 15.96 21.96 6.99
CA LYS A 46 16.22 22.06 5.55
C LYS A 46 15.45 21.02 4.74
N PHE A 47 15.48 19.75 5.15
CA PHE A 47 14.97 18.64 4.35
C PHE A 47 13.56 18.21 4.74
N PHE A 48 13.15 18.51 5.98
CA PHE A 48 11.84 18.17 6.54
C PHE A 48 11.16 19.39 7.17
N PRO A 49 10.87 20.44 6.39
CA PRO A 49 10.18 21.60 6.91
C PRO A 49 8.80 21.20 7.46
N PRO A 50 8.22 21.94 8.43
CA PRO A 50 6.96 21.62 9.09
C PRO A 50 5.81 21.31 8.13
N ALA A 51 5.70 22.06 7.04
CA ALA A 51 4.65 21.85 6.03
C ALA A 51 4.78 20.48 5.34
N LYS A 52 6.01 20.04 5.02
CA LYS A 52 6.29 18.73 4.44
C LYS A 52 5.97 17.61 5.44
N THR A 53 6.39 17.78 6.70
CA THR A 53 6.12 16.82 7.76
C THR A 53 4.62 16.69 8.02
N ALA A 54 3.87 17.81 8.03
CA ALA A 54 2.41 17.79 8.17
C ALA A 54 1.74 17.04 7.02
N LYS A 55 2.18 17.26 5.76
CA LYS A 55 1.67 16.53 4.60
C LYS A 55 1.92 15.03 4.74
N LEU A 56 3.14 14.62 5.07
CA LEU A 56 3.49 13.20 5.24
C LEU A 56 2.69 12.56 6.39
N ARG A 57 2.49 13.26 7.50
CA ARG A 57 1.62 12.77 8.59
C ARG A 57 0.18 12.57 8.14
N ASN A 58 -0.37 13.50 7.38
CA ASN A 58 -1.71 13.35 6.83
C ASN A 58 -1.81 12.16 5.89
N GLU A 59 -0.81 11.94 5.02
CA GLU A 59 -0.75 10.77 4.16
C GLU A 59 -0.73 9.47 4.97
N ILE A 60 0.04 9.40 6.07
CA ILE A 60 0.06 8.24 6.95
C ILE A 60 -1.30 8.03 7.61
N THR A 61 -1.89 9.07 8.19
CA THR A 61 -3.16 8.95 8.94
C THR A 61 -4.38 8.70 8.04
N SER A 62 -4.29 9.04 6.76
CA SER A 62 -5.30 8.75 5.74
C SER A 62 -4.98 7.51 4.90
N PHE A 63 -4.16 6.62 5.43
CA PHE A 63 -3.78 5.40 4.73
C PHE A 63 -5.01 4.56 4.34
N THR A 64 -5.04 4.12 3.09
CA THR A 64 -6.02 3.17 2.56
C THR A 64 -5.30 2.17 1.66
N GLN A 65 -5.71 0.92 1.71
CA GLN A 65 -5.24 -0.13 0.83
C GLN A 65 -5.75 0.11 -0.58
N TYR A 66 -4.91 -0.09 -1.60
CA TYR A 66 -5.31 0.02 -3.00
C TYR A 66 -6.02 -1.24 -3.49
N ASP A 67 -6.83 -1.10 -4.54
CA ASP A 67 -7.43 -2.22 -5.23
C ASP A 67 -6.35 -3.18 -5.74
N GLN A 68 -6.52 -4.49 -5.48
CA GLN A 68 -5.58 -5.55 -5.83
C GLN A 68 -4.23 -5.55 -5.08
N GLU A 69 -4.00 -4.63 -4.16
CA GLU A 69 -2.83 -4.64 -3.29
C GLU A 69 -2.94 -5.78 -2.28
N SER A 70 -1.90 -6.60 -2.18
CA SER A 70 -1.82 -7.65 -1.15
C SER A 70 -1.62 -7.06 0.24
N LEU A 71 -1.87 -7.85 1.27
CA LEU A 71 -1.61 -7.43 2.65
C LEU A 71 -0.13 -7.07 2.86
N TYR A 72 0.78 -7.85 2.26
CA TYR A 72 2.21 -7.60 2.32
C TYR A 72 2.59 -6.26 1.67
N GLU A 73 2.12 -6.01 0.46
CA GLU A 73 2.42 -4.77 -0.27
C GLU A 73 1.87 -3.54 0.47
N ALA A 74 0.65 -3.64 0.99
CA ALA A 74 0.03 -2.60 1.81
C ALA A 74 0.85 -2.30 3.07
N TRP A 75 1.32 -3.36 3.77
CA TRP A 75 2.12 -3.23 4.98
C TRP A 75 3.50 -2.63 4.70
N GLU A 76 4.20 -3.09 3.67
CA GLU A 76 5.49 -2.52 3.27
C GLU A 76 5.36 -1.06 2.86
N ARG A 77 4.31 -0.70 2.10
CA ARG A 77 4.03 0.68 1.73
C ARG A 77 3.75 1.55 2.95
N PHE A 78 2.98 1.06 3.92
CA PHE A 78 2.73 1.78 5.15
C PHE A 78 4.02 2.02 5.96
N LYS A 79 4.84 0.98 6.14
CA LYS A 79 6.16 1.10 6.79
C LYS A 79 7.07 2.10 6.06
N GLU A 80 7.05 2.11 4.74
CA GLU A 80 7.81 3.06 3.94
C GLU A 80 7.33 4.50 4.14
N MET A 81 6.03 4.74 4.29
CA MET A 81 5.50 6.07 4.61
C MET A 81 5.98 6.55 5.99
N LEU A 82 6.02 5.66 7.00
CA LEU A 82 6.58 5.96 8.31
C LEU A 82 8.08 6.29 8.23
N ARG A 83 8.87 5.52 7.48
CA ARG A 83 10.31 5.77 7.25
C ARG A 83 10.57 7.12 6.55
N LYS A 84 9.72 7.52 5.62
CA LYS A 84 9.82 8.81 4.91
C LYS A 84 9.51 10.03 5.77
N CYS A 85 8.89 9.83 6.94
CA CYS A 85 8.53 10.89 7.87
C CYS A 85 9.29 10.75 9.19
N PRO A 86 10.60 11.07 9.26
CA PRO A 86 11.35 11.04 10.50
C PRO A 86 10.68 11.97 11.51
N HIS A 87 10.61 11.54 12.76
CA HIS A 87 9.90 12.24 13.83
C HIS A 87 8.40 12.47 13.58
N HIS A 88 7.73 11.50 12.93
CA HIS A 88 6.27 11.57 12.71
C HIS A 88 5.49 11.68 14.03
N GLY A 89 6.03 11.19 15.15
CA GLY A 89 5.37 11.27 16.48
C GLY A 89 4.08 10.46 16.59
N ILE A 90 3.87 9.50 15.68
CA ILE A 90 2.70 8.61 15.69
C ILE A 90 3.04 7.40 16.57
N PRO A 91 2.37 7.20 17.72
CA PRO A 91 2.63 6.07 18.59
C PRO A 91 2.18 4.75 17.96
N ILE A 92 2.73 3.61 18.41
CA ILE A 92 2.48 2.28 17.83
C ILE A 92 1.00 1.95 17.76
N TRP A 93 0.23 2.23 18.83
CA TRP A 93 -1.21 1.99 18.82
C TRP A 93 -1.96 2.71 17.69
N LEU A 94 -1.54 3.94 17.37
CA LEU A 94 -2.16 4.71 16.30
C LEU A 94 -1.69 4.22 14.91
N GLN A 95 -0.44 3.76 14.79
CA GLN A 95 0.05 3.14 13.56
C GLN A 95 -0.75 1.88 13.24
N VAL A 96 -0.92 0.98 14.21
CA VAL A 96 -1.73 -0.25 14.09
C VAL A 96 -3.18 0.08 13.74
N SER A 97 -3.80 0.99 14.47
CA SER A 97 -5.19 1.40 14.22
C SER A 97 -5.39 2.01 12.84
N THR A 98 -4.47 2.89 12.41
CA THR A 98 -4.53 3.53 11.09
C THR A 98 -4.40 2.50 9.97
N PHE A 99 -3.42 1.60 10.08
CA PHE A 99 -3.23 0.55 9.08
C PHE A 99 -4.45 -0.37 9.00
N TYR A 100 -4.89 -0.93 10.14
CA TYR A 100 -6.05 -1.83 10.20
C TYR A 100 -7.32 -1.19 9.62
N ASN A 101 -7.62 0.05 9.97
CA ASN A 101 -8.80 0.76 9.46
C ASN A 101 -8.71 1.06 7.96
N GLY A 102 -7.49 1.20 7.42
CA GLY A 102 -7.26 1.41 6.00
C GLY A 102 -7.36 0.15 5.13
N LEU A 103 -7.44 -1.04 5.74
CA LEU A 103 -7.55 -2.30 5.00
C LEU A 103 -8.97 -2.56 4.49
N VAL A 104 -9.07 -3.30 3.40
CA VAL A 104 -10.34 -3.84 2.92
C VAL A 104 -10.91 -4.89 3.88
N SER A 105 -12.23 -5.09 3.86
CA SER A 105 -12.95 -5.89 4.88
C SER A 105 -12.50 -7.34 5.00
N ASN A 106 -12.11 -8.00 3.90
CA ASN A 106 -11.64 -9.38 3.91
C ASN A 106 -10.32 -9.55 4.68
N TYR A 107 -9.38 -8.61 4.53
CA TYR A 107 -8.12 -8.63 5.29
C TYR A 107 -8.34 -8.32 6.76
N ARG A 108 -9.24 -7.38 7.10
CA ARG A 108 -9.59 -7.12 8.50
C ARG A 108 -10.19 -8.37 9.17
N ALA A 109 -11.12 -9.05 8.51
CA ALA A 109 -11.71 -10.28 9.04
C ALA A 109 -10.67 -11.40 9.21
N MET A 110 -9.71 -11.51 8.30
CA MET A 110 -8.61 -12.48 8.40
C MET A 110 -7.68 -12.17 9.58
N ILE A 111 -7.35 -10.89 9.78
CA ILE A 111 -6.52 -10.43 10.90
C ILE A 111 -7.24 -10.65 12.24
N ASP A 112 -8.52 -10.34 12.32
CA ASP A 112 -9.33 -10.56 13.53
C ASP A 112 -9.43 -12.05 13.87
N ALA A 113 -9.62 -12.92 12.89
CA ALA A 113 -9.59 -14.35 13.09
C ALA A 113 -8.24 -14.85 13.62
N ALA A 114 -7.12 -14.33 13.07
CA ALA A 114 -5.78 -14.67 13.54
C ALA A 114 -5.48 -14.11 14.94
N ALA A 115 -6.07 -12.96 15.29
CA ALA A 115 -5.97 -12.38 16.62
C ALA A 115 -6.75 -13.17 17.70
N GLY A 116 -7.62 -14.09 17.28
CA GLY A 116 -8.54 -14.79 18.19
C GLY A 116 -9.74 -13.94 18.61
N GLY A 117 -10.06 -12.87 17.85
CA GLY A 117 -11.10 -11.89 18.08
C GLY A 117 -10.71 -10.56 17.44
N CYS A 118 -11.14 -9.45 18.04
CA CYS A 118 -10.77 -8.13 17.52
C CYS A 118 -9.27 -7.83 17.73
N LEU A 119 -8.55 -7.45 16.67
CA LEU A 119 -7.14 -7.04 16.75
C LEU A 119 -6.92 -5.94 17.81
N MET A 120 -7.83 -4.98 17.90
CA MET A 120 -7.75 -3.86 18.84
C MET A 120 -7.87 -4.27 20.32
N GLY A 121 -8.18 -5.52 20.63
CA GLY A 121 -8.15 -6.09 21.97
C GLY A 121 -6.76 -6.53 22.44
N LYS A 122 -5.76 -6.54 21.55
CA LYS A 122 -4.36 -6.86 21.87
C LYS A 122 -3.59 -5.62 22.31
N THR A 123 -2.43 -5.84 22.93
CA THR A 123 -1.50 -4.73 23.16
C THR A 123 -0.99 -4.20 21.82
N PRO A 124 -0.59 -2.90 21.73
CA PRO A 124 -0.09 -2.33 20.48
C PRO A 124 1.09 -3.11 19.89
N GLU A 125 1.97 -3.60 20.74
CA GLU A 125 3.16 -4.37 20.37
C GLU A 125 2.79 -5.74 19.79
N GLU A 126 1.89 -6.48 20.47
CA GLU A 126 1.37 -7.77 19.99
C GLU A 126 0.60 -7.63 18.67
N ALA A 127 -0.19 -6.57 18.55
CA ALA A 127 -0.94 -6.30 17.33
C ALA A 127 0.00 -5.95 16.16
N HIS A 128 1.05 -5.17 16.40
CA HIS A 128 2.07 -4.85 15.40
C HIS A 128 2.83 -6.11 14.94
N GLU A 129 3.25 -6.97 15.88
CA GLU A 129 3.92 -8.23 15.58
C GLU A 129 3.03 -9.16 14.76
N LEU A 130 1.75 -9.27 15.13
CA LEU A 130 0.79 -10.08 14.38
C LEU A 130 0.63 -9.58 12.93
N LEU A 131 0.55 -8.27 12.72
CA LEU A 131 0.49 -7.69 11.37
C LEU A 131 1.74 -8.01 10.55
N GLU A 132 2.92 -7.93 11.15
CA GLU A 132 4.19 -8.29 10.48
C GLU A 132 4.19 -9.74 10.04
N VAL A 133 3.89 -10.67 10.95
CA VAL A 133 3.83 -12.12 10.66
C VAL A 133 2.80 -12.44 9.59
N MET A 134 1.61 -11.83 9.65
CA MET A 134 0.56 -12.06 8.66
C MET A 134 0.91 -11.51 7.28
N ALA A 135 1.57 -10.34 7.23
CA ALA A 135 2.04 -9.77 5.98
C ALA A 135 3.12 -10.67 5.34
N GLU A 136 4.09 -11.14 6.10
CA GLU A 136 5.12 -12.06 5.62
C GLU A 136 4.53 -13.38 5.12
N ASN A 137 3.61 -13.99 5.87
CA ASN A 137 2.91 -15.20 5.46
C ASN A 137 2.13 -14.98 4.16
N ASN A 138 1.46 -13.84 4.03
CA ASN A 138 0.74 -13.48 2.81
C ASN A 138 1.67 -13.40 1.60
N ASN A 139 2.89 -12.87 1.75
CA ASN A 139 3.89 -12.80 0.71
C ASN A 139 4.32 -14.20 0.23
N GLN A 140 4.58 -15.12 1.15
CA GLN A 140 5.00 -16.48 0.82
C GLN A 140 3.94 -17.22 -0.01
N TRP A 141 2.66 -17.09 0.35
CA TRP A 141 1.56 -17.77 -0.35
C TRP A 141 1.07 -17.05 -1.61
N HIS A 142 1.29 -15.73 -1.72
CA HIS A 142 0.93 -14.97 -2.93
C HIS A 142 1.88 -15.26 -4.09
N SER A 143 3.15 -15.49 -3.80
CA SER A 143 4.16 -15.82 -4.82
C SER A 143 3.82 -17.11 -5.57
N GLU A 144 3.18 -18.08 -4.91
CA GLU A 144 2.74 -19.34 -5.55
C GLU A 144 1.49 -19.18 -6.42
N ARG A 145 0.59 -18.23 -6.09
CA ARG A 145 -0.64 -17.98 -6.87
C ARG A 145 -0.44 -17.15 -8.13
N VAL A 146 0.59 -16.31 -8.18
CA VAL A 146 0.92 -15.51 -9.38
C VAL A 146 1.45 -16.41 -10.50
N ILE A 147 1.98 -17.60 -10.20
CA ILE A 147 2.41 -18.58 -11.20
C ILE A 147 1.22 -19.32 -11.84
N ALA A 148 0.11 -19.44 -11.15
CA ALA A 148 -1.14 -19.92 -11.71
C ALA A 148 -1.91 -18.75 -12.35
N LYS A 149 -1.35 -18.18 -13.43
CA LYS A 149 -2.11 -17.34 -14.35
C LYS A 149 -3.30 -18.18 -14.82
N ARG A 150 -4.49 -17.91 -14.28
CA ARG A 150 -5.73 -18.42 -14.87
C ARG A 150 -5.65 -18.10 -16.35
N PRO A 151 -5.82 -19.08 -17.26
CA PRO A 151 -5.97 -18.74 -18.66
C PRO A 151 -7.12 -17.74 -18.75
N ALA A 152 -6.80 -16.54 -19.22
CA ALA A 152 -7.76 -15.49 -19.37
C ALA A 152 -8.90 -16.00 -20.23
N ALA A 153 -10.12 -15.94 -19.67
CA ALA A 153 -11.34 -15.72 -20.43
C ALA A 153 -11.57 -16.62 -21.67
N VAL A 154 -11.66 -17.93 -21.47
CA VAL A 154 -12.39 -18.76 -22.46
C VAL A 154 -13.91 -18.65 -22.24
N ASN A 155 -14.37 -18.34 -21.03
CA ASN A 155 -15.78 -18.33 -20.69
C ASN A 155 -16.56 -17.06 -21.09
N GLU A 156 -15.91 -15.91 -21.27
CA GLU A 156 -16.65 -14.70 -21.71
C GLU A 156 -16.85 -14.67 -23.24
N ILE A 157 -15.88 -15.15 -24.01
CA ILE A 157 -16.01 -15.22 -25.46
C ILE A 157 -17.04 -16.31 -25.86
N ASP A 158 -17.09 -17.43 -25.14
CA ASP A 158 -18.07 -18.48 -25.37
C ASP A 158 -19.48 -18.05 -25.01
N SER A 159 -19.68 -17.28 -23.93
CA SER A 159 -21.03 -16.78 -23.56
C SER A 159 -21.58 -15.77 -24.57
N VAL A 160 -20.74 -14.89 -25.12
CA VAL A 160 -21.14 -13.94 -26.17
C VAL A 160 -21.44 -14.67 -27.48
N ASN A 161 -20.66 -15.67 -27.84
CA ASN A 161 -20.89 -16.48 -29.03
C ASN A 161 -22.19 -17.33 -28.90
N VAL A 162 -22.47 -17.89 -27.74
CA VAL A 162 -23.73 -18.61 -27.46
C VAL A 162 -24.91 -17.66 -27.52
N LEU A 163 -24.81 -16.45 -26.96
CA LEU A 163 -25.85 -15.45 -27.00
C LEU A 163 -26.14 -14.96 -28.43
N SER A 164 -25.12 -14.72 -29.23
CA SER A 164 -25.25 -14.32 -30.65
C SER A 164 -25.89 -15.42 -31.49
N ALA A 165 -25.54 -16.69 -31.24
CA ALA A 165 -26.18 -17.83 -31.89
C ALA A 165 -27.66 -18.00 -31.53
N GLN A 166 -28.03 -17.73 -30.28
CA GLN A 166 -29.42 -17.73 -29.83
C GLN A 166 -30.23 -16.61 -30.46
N VAL A 167 -29.70 -15.39 -30.56
CA VAL A 167 -30.35 -14.25 -31.23
C VAL A 167 -30.55 -14.56 -32.72
N ALA A 168 -29.56 -15.11 -33.41
CA ALA A 168 -29.68 -15.50 -34.80
C ALA A 168 -30.73 -16.63 -35.04
N ALA A 169 -30.87 -17.56 -34.09
CA ALA A 169 -31.89 -18.59 -34.14
C ALA A 169 -33.33 -18.04 -33.93
N LEU A 170 -33.45 -17.06 -33.02
CA LEU A 170 -34.73 -16.35 -32.77
C LEU A 170 -35.17 -15.52 -34.00
N SER A 171 -34.24 -14.79 -34.63
CA SER A 171 -34.52 -14.04 -35.87
C SER A 171 -35.03 -14.95 -36.98
N ARG A 172 -34.38 -16.09 -37.22
CA ARG A 172 -34.87 -17.07 -38.20
C ARG A 172 -36.26 -17.64 -37.90
N LYS A 173 -36.57 -17.86 -36.62
CA LYS A 173 -37.92 -18.28 -36.24
C LYS A 173 -38.96 -17.19 -36.47
N MET A 174 -38.66 -15.95 -36.20
CA MET A 174 -39.53 -14.80 -36.48
C MET A 174 -39.79 -14.65 -37.99
N ASP A 175 -38.73 -14.74 -38.81
CA ASP A 175 -38.88 -14.67 -40.28
C ASP A 175 -39.74 -15.81 -40.82
N SER A 176 -39.58 -17.02 -40.27
CA SER A 176 -40.43 -18.17 -40.67
C SER A 176 -41.89 -18.05 -40.22
N LEU A 177 -42.16 -17.38 -39.12
CA LEU A 177 -43.53 -17.10 -38.67
C LEU A 177 -44.16 -15.98 -39.48
N SER A 178 -43.41 -14.94 -39.82
CA SER A 178 -43.86 -13.85 -40.70
C SER A 178 -44.25 -14.38 -42.09
N SER A 179 -43.42 -15.22 -42.68
CA SER A 179 -43.73 -15.82 -44.00
C SER A 179 -44.94 -16.76 -43.97
N LYS A 180 -45.19 -17.46 -42.85
CA LYS A 180 -46.39 -18.28 -42.65
C LYS A 180 -47.68 -17.47 -42.46
N LEU A 181 -47.57 -16.27 -41.91
CA LEU A 181 -48.68 -15.36 -41.74
C LEU A 181 -49.09 -14.70 -43.09
N GLU A 182 -48.10 -14.39 -43.94
CA GLU A 182 -48.34 -13.82 -45.27
C GLU A 182 -48.86 -14.85 -46.27
N SER A 183 -48.63 -16.15 -46.05
CA SER A 183 -49.08 -17.24 -46.95
C SER A 183 -50.50 -17.76 -46.64
N LYS A 184 -51.27 -17.16 -45.73
CA LYS A 184 -52.62 -17.58 -45.43
C LYS A 184 -53.58 -16.82 -46.36
N PRO A 185 -54.20 -17.47 -47.36
CA PRO A 185 -55.17 -16.81 -48.22
C PRO A 185 -56.46 -16.45 -47.42
N THR A 186 -56.82 -15.20 -47.47
CA THR A 186 -58.16 -14.73 -47.06
C THR A 186 -59.23 -15.37 -47.94
N ALA A 187 -60.08 -16.20 -47.34
CA ALA A 187 -61.32 -16.70 -47.92
C ALA A 187 -62.42 -15.71 -47.70
#